data_7a9b1a559810ef434b6dfc84f76fbbc8
#
_entry.id   7a9b1a559810ef434b6dfc84f76fbbc8
#
_cell.length_a   1.000
_cell.length_b   1.000
_cell.length_c   1.000
_cell.angle_alpha   90.00
_cell.angle_beta   90.00
_cell.angle_gamma   90.00
#
_symmetry.space_group_name_H-M   'P 1'
#
loop_
_entity.id
_entity.type
_entity.pdbx_description
1 polymer ?
#
loop_
_entity_poly.entity_id
_entity_poly.type
_entity_poly.pdbx_seq_one_letter_code
_entity_poly.pdbx_strand_id
1 'polypeptide(L)'
;DKLLDMPLSESIIINSATGAALGGMRPVAEIQFGGFAALAMNALVNNAAQLRWRWGADVPLTIRIPLGAKTRSGPFHANMIESWFMNDPGLTIVFPSNPQDAYDLLIESHELNDPVVFLEHLGLYGLGGGKTGWGDSINQIIDTESVKERLENNESSIGKAKVIRGGKDLTIISWGAMVHIALKAAKSMAKEGIEIEIIDLRTILPFDSKTCIQSVMKTKKMIVLQESQYTGGLGHTISSRVMEESFWD
;
A
#
# COMPACT_ATOMS: atom_id res chain seq x y z
N ASP A 1 21.89 14.84 -15.44
CA ASP A 1 21.55 13.61 -14.73
C ASP A 1 20.26 13.83 -13.93
N LYS A 2 19.38 12.81 -13.95
CA LYS A 2 18.07 12.88 -13.25
C LYS A 2 18.09 12.13 -11.91
N LEU A 3 19.24 11.57 -11.53
CA LEU A 3 19.43 10.86 -10.28
C LEU A 3 20.32 11.69 -9.37
N LEU A 4 19.85 11.90 -8.12
CA LEU A 4 20.61 12.54 -7.06
C LEU A 4 20.86 11.54 -5.94
N ASP A 5 22.11 11.28 -5.64
CA ASP A 5 22.51 10.53 -4.45
C ASP A 5 22.53 11.48 -3.27
N MET A 6 21.57 11.31 -2.37
CA MET A 6 21.34 12.21 -1.25
C MET A 6 22.11 11.75 0.01
N PRO A 7 22.51 12.66 0.90
CA PRO A 7 23.04 12.23 2.19
C PRO A 7 21.98 11.50 3.00
N LEU A 8 22.40 10.64 3.94
CA LEU A 8 21.52 9.94 4.88
C LEU A 8 20.86 10.93 5.85
N SER A 9 19.87 11.64 5.34
CA SER A 9 19.05 12.58 6.09
C SER A 9 17.65 12.60 5.48
N GLU A 10 16.75 11.81 6.02
CA GLU A 10 15.42 11.59 5.47
C GLU A 10 14.60 12.88 5.42
N SER A 11 14.78 13.76 6.39
CA SER A 11 14.15 15.09 6.40
C SER A 11 14.64 15.96 5.22
N ILE A 12 15.92 15.92 4.88
CA ILE A 12 16.47 16.65 3.72
C ILE A 12 15.95 16.02 2.42
N ILE A 13 15.94 14.69 2.33
CA ILE A 13 15.43 13.97 1.15
C ILE A 13 14.00 14.41 0.82
N ILE A 14 13.10 14.38 1.80
CA ILE A 14 11.70 14.72 1.59
C ILE A 14 11.50 16.23 1.36
N ASN A 15 12.17 17.11 2.10
CA ASN A 15 12.03 18.56 1.88
C ASN A 15 12.59 18.98 0.52
N SER A 16 13.73 18.42 0.08
CA SER A 16 14.30 18.72 -1.23
C SER A 16 13.37 18.25 -2.35
N ALA A 17 12.81 17.03 -2.22
CA ALA A 17 11.85 16.51 -3.18
C ALA A 17 10.55 17.35 -3.20
N THR A 18 10.06 17.79 -2.02
CA THR A 18 8.91 18.72 -1.94
C THR A 18 9.20 20.03 -2.66
N GLY A 19 10.40 20.60 -2.44
CA GLY A 19 10.82 21.83 -3.14
C GLY A 19 10.91 21.63 -4.65
N ALA A 20 11.43 20.48 -5.12
CA ALA A 20 11.48 20.15 -6.53
C ALA A 20 10.07 20.01 -7.14
N ALA A 21 9.14 19.38 -6.41
CA ALA A 21 7.73 19.27 -6.81
C ALA A 21 7.07 20.64 -6.96
N LEU A 22 7.26 21.52 -5.99
CA LEU A 22 6.79 22.91 -6.07
C LEU A 22 7.42 23.69 -7.22
N GLY A 23 8.64 23.32 -7.63
CA GLY A 23 9.32 23.83 -8.81
C GLY A 23 8.84 23.25 -10.14
N GLY A 24 7.79 22.43 -10.13
CA GLY A 24 7.17 21.85 -11.34
C GLY A 24 7.76 20.52 -11.78
N MET A 25 8.60 19.89 -10.96
CA MET A 25 9.10 18.53 -11.20
C MET A 25 8.13 17.48 -10.62
N ARG A 26 8.31 16.22 -11.02
CA ARG A 26 7.65 15.05 -10.43
C ARG A 26 8.70 14.13 -9.81
N PRO A 27 9.25 14.45 -8.64
CA PRO A 27 10.32 13.67 -8.04
C PRO A 27 9.80 12.34 -7.47
N VAL A 28 10.67 11.33 -7.54
CA VAL A 28 10.55 10.09 -6.79
C VAL A 28 11.63 10.08 -5.74
N ALA A 29 11.27 10.15 -4.47
CA ALA A 29 12.19 10.08 -3.34
C ALA A 29 12.19 8.66 -2.77
N GLU A 30 13.32 8.19 -2.26
CA GLU A 30 13.44 6.90 -1.60
C GLU A 30 13.95 7.07 -0.18
N ILE A 31 13.28 6.44 0.78
CA ILE A 31 13.74 6.26 2.17
C ILE A 31 14.19 4.81 2.29
N GLN A 32 15.38 4.59 2.84
CA GLN A 32 16.02 3.28 2.82
C GLN A 32 15.23 2.18 3.56
N PHE A 33 14.61 2.50 4.70
CA PHE A 33 13.77 1.57 5.48
C PHE A 33 12.64 2.30 6.19
N GLY A 34 11.52 1.62 6.37
CA GLY A 34 10.30 2.19 6.93
C GLY A 34 10.49 2.94 8.25
N GLY A 35 11.18 2.33 9.22
CA GLY A 35 11.40 2.97 10.52
C GLY A 35 12.12 4.33 10.46
N PHE A 36 12.93 4.58 9.44
CA PHE A 36 13.65 5.85 9.27
C PHE A 36 12.75 6.99 8.77
N ALA A 37 11.58 6.67 8.24
CA ALA A 37 10.58 7.68 7.91
C ALA A 37 10.19 8.55 9.11
N ALA A 38 10.38 8.06 10.34
CA ALA A 38 10.17 8.85 11.55
C ALA A 38 10.97 10.17 11.56
N LEU A 39 12.18 10.18 10.97
CA LEU A 39 13.01 11.38 10.86
C LEU A 39 12.46 12.39 9.83
N ALA A 40 11.62 11.94 8.91
CA ALA A 40 10.99 12.78 7.89
C ALA A 40 9.53 13.14 8.19
N MET A 41 8.96 12.68 9.31
CA MET A 41 7.53 12.86 9.60
C MET A 41 7.10 14.32 9.54
N ASN A 42 7.88 15.24 10.10
CA ASN A 42 7.54 16.66 10.00
C ASN A 42 7.53 17.19 8.54
N ALA A 43 8.48 16.75 7.73
CA ALA A 43 8.54 17.11 6.31
C ALA A 43 7.36 16.53 5.51
N LEU A 44 6.90 15.36 5.88
CA LEU A 44 5.76 14.68 5.24
C LEU A 44 4.43 15.31 5.70
N VAL A 45 4.13 15.23 7.00
CA VAL A 45 2.78 15.49 7.52
C VAL A 45 2.49 16.97 7.71
N ASN A 46 3.47 17.76 8.16
CA ASN A 46 3.30 19.20 8.39
C ASN A 46 3.68 20.07 7.17
N ASN A 47 4.36 19.50 6.18
CA ASN A 47 4.75 20.24 4.99
C ASN A 47 4.11 19.62 3.75
N ALA A 48 4.65 18.56 3.16
CA ALA A 48 4.22 18.04 1.87
C ALA A 48 2.70 17.76 1.79
N ALA A 49 2.13 17.07 2.80
CA ALA A 49 0.72 16.69 2.83
C ALA A 49 -0.24 17.89 2.93
N GLN A 50 0.20 19.00 3.51
CA GLN A 50 -0.68 20.13 3.80
C GLN A 50 -0.58 21.29 2.81
N LEU A 51 0.36 21.26 1.88
CA LEU A 51 0.58 22.36 0.95
C LEU A 51 -0.61 22.68 0.07
N ARG A 52 -1.33 21.65 -0.39
CA ARG A 52 -2.58 21.85 -1.15
C ARG A 52 -3.64 22.54 -0.30
N TRP A 53 -3.87 22.05 0.90
CA TRP A 53 -4.86 22.64 1.82
C TRP A 53 -4.56 24.10 2.17
N ARG A 54 -3.29 24.39 2.46
CA ARG A 54 -2.87 25.72 2.94
C ARG A 54 -2.76 26.76 1.83
N TRP A 55 -2.30 26.35 0.65
CA TRP A 55 -1.98 27.29 -0.44
C TRP A 55 -2.45 26.86 -1.84
N GLY A 56 -3.17 25.76 -1.95
CA GLY A 56 -3.63 25.23 -3.24
C GLY A 56 -2.50 24.71 -4.13
N ALA A 57 -1.33 24.42 -3.56
CA ALA A 57 -0.17 24.00 -4.33
C ALA A 57 -0.22 22.50 -4.64
N ASP A 58 0.11 22.15 -5.87
CA ASP A 58 0.37 20.76 -6.27
C ASP A 58 1.72 20.31 -5.71
N VAL A 59 1.75 19.09 -5.19
CA VAL A 59 2.98 18.43 -4.69
C VAL A 59 3.07 17.02 -5.28
N PRO A 60 3.33 16.88 -6.59
CA PRO A 60 3.45 15.58 -7.26
C PRO A 60 4.72 14.85 -6.84
N LEU A 61 4.71 14.27 -5.65
CA LEU A 61 5.85 13.61 -5.01
C LEU A 61 5.51 12.15 -4.72
N THR A 62 6.25 11.21 -5.30
CA THR A 62 6.16 9.79 -4.94
C THR A 62 7.30 9.43 -3.99
N ILE A 63 6.97 8.87 -2.83
CA ILE A 63 7.94 8.48 -1.80
C ILE A 63 7.93 6.97 -1.65
N ARG A 64 9.00 6.31 -2.08
CA ARG A 64 9.15 4.87 -1.96
C ARG A 64 9.76 4.52 -0.60
N ILE A 65 9.12 3.59 0.11
CA ILE A 65 9.56 3.18 1.45
C ILE A 65 9.52 1.65 1.55
N PRO A 66 10.69 0.99 1.49
CA PRO A 66 10.79 -0.44 1.79
C PRO A 66 10.54 -0.71 3.28
N LEU A 67 9.76 -1.75 3.58
CA LEU A 67 9.42 -2.10 4.95
C LEU A 67 9.07 -3.60 5.08
N GLY A 68 8.76 -4.06 6.28
CA GLY A 68 8.30 -5.42 6.53
C GLY A 68 9.40 -6.41 6.89
N ALA A 69 8.98 -7.54 7.46
CA ALA A 69 9.85 -8.58 7.99
C ALA A 69 10.51 -9.46 6.91
N LYS A 70 11.28 -10.43 7.35
CA LYS A 70 12.01 -11.48 6.61
C LYS A 70 13.36 -11.14 6.01
N THR A 71 13.80 -9.91 6.06
CA THR A 71 15.19 -9.59 5.72
C THR A 71 16.18 -10.03 6.78
N ARG A 72 15.70 -10.42 8.00
CA ARG A 72 16.51 -10.73 9.19
C ARG A 72 17.43 -9.58 9.59
N SER A 73 17.05 -8.37 9.26
CA SER A 73 17.83 -7.14 9.51
C SER A 73 17.59 -6.55 10.90
N GLY A 74 16.84 -7.25 11.76
CA GLY A 74 16.49 -6.79 13.11
C GLY A 74 15.34 -5.78 13.15
N PRO A 75 14.95 -5.32 14.33
CA PRO A 75 13.73 -4.56 14.54
C PRO A 75 13.75 -3.18 13.89
N PHE A 76 14.92 -2.57 13.68
CA PHE A 76 15.03 -1.22 13.11
C PHE A 76 14.79 -1.15 11.60
N HIS A 77 14.86 -2.30 10.90
CA HIS A 77 14.77 -2.37 9.45
C HIS A 77 13.55 -3.17 8.97
N ALA A 78 12.69 -3.62 9.88
CA ALA A 78 11.56 -4.49 9.58
C ALA A 78 10.22 -3.96 10.12
N ASN A 79 10.17 -2.69 10.51
CA ASN A 79 8.97 -2.08 11.07
C ASN A 79 7.87 -1.95 10.00
N MET A 80 6.66 -2.35 10.38
CA MET A 80 5.46 -2.05 9.62
C MET A 80 4.89 -0.74 10.13
N ILE A 81 4.85 0.27 9.28
CA ILE A 81 4.58 1.66 9.66
C ILE A 81 3.46 2.31 8.86
N GLU A 82 2.72 1.54 8.09
CA GLU A 82 1.65 2.06 7.24
C GLU A 82 0.65 2.92 8.02
N SER A 83 0.38 2.58 9.27
CA SER A 83 -0.54 3.32 10.11
C SER A 83 -0.03 4.71 10.56
N TRP A 84 1.28 4.97 10.49
CA TRP A 84 1.83 6.27 10.86
C TRP A 84 1.35 7.40 9.95
N PHE A 85 1.07 7.09 8.70
CA PHE A 85 0.67 8.06 7.68
C PHE A 85 -0.84 8.21 7.52
N MET A 86 -1.62 7.31 8.12
CA MET A 86 -3.07 7.25 7.90
C MET A 86 -3.85 8.41 8.52
N ASN A 87 -3.29 9.03 9.54
CA ASN A 87 -3.94 10.13 10.26
C ASN A 87 -3.79 11.49 9.56
N ASP A 88 -2.95 11.55 8.53
CA ASP A 88 -2.64 12.82 7.89
C ASP A 88 -3.39 12.95 6.56
N PRO A 89 -4.40 13.84 6.50
CA PRO A 89 -5.08 14.14 5.25
C PRO A 89 -4.08 14.80 4.27
N GLY A 90 -4.22 14.46 3.00
CA GLY A 90 -3.33 14.94 1.94
C GLY A 90 -2.22 13.97 1.53
N LEU A 91 -2.15 12.79 2.16
CA LEU A 91 -1.31 11.68 1.71
C LEU A 91 -2.16 10.60 1.04
N THR A 92 -1.66 10.03 -0.05
CA THR A 92 -2.13 8.76 -0.59
C THR A 92 -1.14 7.68 -0.18
N ILE A 93 -1.63 6.51 0.26
CA ILE A 93 -0.77 5.41 0.73
C ILE A 93 -1.07 4.17 -0.10
N VAL A 94 -0.06 3.69 -0.82
CA VAL A 94 -0.17 2.55 -1.73
C VAL A 94 0.72 1.41 -1.23
N PHE A 95 0.23 0.19 -1.31
CA PHE A 95 0.96 -0.98 -0.82
C PHE A 95 0.65 -2.23 -1.67
N PRO A 96 1.30 -2.41 -2.83
CA PRO A 96 1.07 -3.54 -3.73
C PRO A 96 1.52 -4.87 -3.13
N SER A 97 0.91 -5.95 -3.60
CA SER A 97 1.22 -7.32 -3.21
C SER A 97 1.88 -8.15 -4.32
N ASN A 98 1.90 -7.67 -5.55
CA ASN A 98 2.39 -8.39 -6.72
C ASN A 98 3.05 -7.44 -7.73
N PRO A 99 3.85 -7.97 -8.68
CA PRO A 99 4.62 -7.15 -9.62
C PRO A 99 3.75 -6.29 -10.55
N GLN A 100 2.61 -6.79 -11.05
CA GLN A 100 1.74 -6.00 -11.93
C GLN A 100 1.14 -4.80 -11.18
N ASP A 101 0.58 -5.03 -9.99
CA ASP A 101 0.03 -3.94 -9.20
C ASP A 101 1.14 -2.96 -8.76
N ALA A 102 2.37 -3.44 -8.49
CA ALA A 102 3.50 -2.56 -8.19
C ALA A 102 3.84 -1.64 -9.36
N TYR A 103 3.88 -2.19 -10.58
CA TYR A 103 4.11 -1.42 -11.80
C TYR A 103 2.99 -0.40 -12.04
N ASP A 104 1.75 -0.86 -12.08
CA ASP A 104 0.58 -0.02 -12.39
C ASP A 104 0.44 1.13 -11.39
N LEU A 105 0.45 0.79 -10.10
CA LEU A 105 0.25 1.77 -9.04
C LEU A 105 1.43 2.76 -8.92
N LEU A 106 2.65 2.36 -9.27
CA LEU A 106 3.79 3.29 -9.28
C LEU A 106 3.65 4.32 -10.40
N ILE A 107 3.27 3.88 -11.60
CA ILE A 107 3.00 4.79 -12.72
C ILE A 107 1.83 5.72 -12.39
N GLU A 108 0.71 5.18 -11.89
CA GLU A 108 -0.44 5.99 -11.49
C GLU A 108 -0.11 6.96 -10.35
N SER A 109 0.75 6.56 -9.39
CA SER A 109 1.22 7.44 -8.31
C SER A 109 2.01 8.64 -8.85
N HIS A 110 2.82 8.42 -9.89
CA HIS A 110 3.60 9.48 -10.51
C HIS A 110 2.73 10.54 -11.20
N GLU A 111 1.51 10.17 -11.64
CA GLU A 111 0.57 11.09 -12.28
C GLU A 111 -0.26 11.90 -11.29
N LEU A 112 -0.31 11.51 -10.02
CA LEU A 112 -1.03 12.28 -9.00
C LEU A 112 -0.35 13.62 -8.71
N ASN A 113 -1.16 14.62 -8.37
CA ASN A 113 -0.69 15.95 -7.99
C ASN A 113 -0.55 16.14 -6.46
N ASP A 114 -0.73 15.08 -5.70
CA ASP A 114 -0.58 15.04 -4.25
C ASP A 114 0.47 14.01 -3.84
N PRO A 115 1.07 14.14 -2.65
CA PRO A 115 2.10 13.22 -2.21
C PRO A 115 1.59 11.79 -2.06
N VAL A 116 2.35 10.83 -2.58
CA VAL A 116 2.08 9.41 -2.46
C VAL A 116 3.18 8.74 -1.66
N VAL A 117 2.79 8.03 -0.60
CA VAL A 117 3.66 7.11 0.14
C VAL A 117 3.48 5.72 -0.47
N PHE A 118 4.47 5.27 -1.23
CA PHE A 118 4.49 3.99 -1.91
C PHE A 118 5.27 2.98 -1.07
N LEU A 119 4.54 2.11 -0.37
CA LEU A 119 5.11 1.12 0.53
C LEU A 119 5.47 -0.15 -0.23
N GLU A 120 6.64 -0.71 0.02
CA GLU A 120 7.16 -1.88 -0.67
C GLU A 120 7.60 -2.94 0.34
N HIS A 121 6.97 -4.12 0.32
CA HIS A 121 7.33 -5.14 1.29
C HIS A 121 8.62 -5.85 0.90
N LEU A 122 9.66 -5.72 1.73
CA LEU A 122 11.00 -6.31 1.50
C LEU A 122 10.97 -7.84 1.28
N GLY A 123 10.06 -8.54 1.94
CA GLY A 123 9.86 -9.97 1.75
C GLY A 123 9.32 -10.35 0.36
N LEU A 124 8.81 -9.39 -0.42
CA LEU A 124 8.36 -9.59 -1.80
C LEU A 124 9.46 -9.32 -2.83
N TYR A 125 10.56 -8.67 -2.44
CA TYR A 125 11.70 -8.46 -3.33
C TYR A 125 12.35 -9.81 -3.68
N GLY A 126 12.60 -10.01 -4.95
CA GLY A 126 13.26 -11.24 -5.42
C GLY A 126 12.40 -12.51 -5.34
N LEU A 127 11.09 -12.40 -5.19
CA LEU A 127 10.16 -13.54 -5.24
C LEU A 127 10.16 -14.29 -6.59
N GLY A 128 10.76 -13.75 -7.62
CA GLY A 128 10.98 -14.41 -8.90
C GLY A 128 11.93 -15.60 -8.78
N GLY A 129 11.47 -16.70 -8.20
CA GLY A 129 12.23 -17.94 -8.03
C GLY A 129 12.85 -18.14 -6.65
N GLY A 130 12.67 -17.23 -5.70
CA GLY A 130 13.19 -17.35 -4.33
C GLY A 130 12.25 -18.07 -3.37
N LYS A 131 12.81 -18.88 -2.47
CA LYS A 131 12.07 -19.50 -1.36
C LYS A 131 11.86 -18.47 -0.24
N THR A 132 10.95 -17.54 -0.39
CA THR A 132 10.73 -16.49 0.61
C THR A 132 9.90 -16.95 1.80
N GLY A 133 9.17 -18.08 1.64
CA GLY A 133 8.25 -18.60 2.65
C GLY A 133 6.95 -17.76 2.83
N TRP A 134 6.75 -16.72 2.03
CA TRP A 134 5.51 -15.93 2.03
C TRP A 134 4.42 -16.50 1.12
N GLY A 135 4.77 -17.35 0.17
CA GLY A 135 3.84 -17.95 -0.77
C GLY A 135 4.58 -18.69 -1.88
N ASP A 136 3.86 -19.01 -2.94
CA ASP A 136 4.42 -19.54 -4.17
C ASP A 136 5.21 -18.42 -4.90
N SER A 137 6.21 -18.79 -5.70
CA SER A 137 6.94 -17.82 -6.54
C SER A 137 5.98 -17.04 -7.42
N ILE A 138 6.20 -15.71 -7.50
CA ILE A 138 5.44 -14.86 -8.39
C ILE A 138 6.29 -14.62 -9.64
N ASN A 139 5.96 -15.33 -10.73
CA ASN A 139 6.47 -15.02 -12.05
C ASN A 139 5.32 -14.41 -12.84
N GLN A 140 5.40 -13.12 -13.10
CA GLN A 140 4.35 -12.38 -13.79
C GLN A 140 4.98 -11.61 -14.96
N ILE A 141 4.42 -11.78 -16.15
CA ILE A 141 4.71 -10.90 -17.28
C ILE A 141 3.92 -9.62 -17.07
N ILE A 142 4.61 -8.51 -17.02
CA ILE A 142 3.99 -7.20 -16.80
C ILE A 142 3.32 -6.73 -18.09
N ASP A 143 2.03 -6.45 -18.00
CA ASP A 143 1.29 -5.75 -19.03
C ASP A 143 1.51 -4.23 -18.85
N THR A 144 2.35 -3.65 -19.69
CA THR A 144 2.71 -2.23 -19.62
C THR A 144 1.69 -1.33 -20.32
N GLU A 145 0.81 -1.88 -21.14
CA GLU A 145 -0.16 -1.08 -21.90
C GLU A 145 -1.43 -0.83 -21.09
N SER A 146 -1.85 -1.76 -20.25
CA SER A 146 -3.08 -1.63 -19.46
C SER A 146 -3.14 -0.39 -18.57
N VAL A 147 -2.01 0.03 -17.98
CA VAL A 147 -1.94 1.26 -17.18
C VAL A 147 -2.04 2.51 -18.05
N LYS A 148 -1.45 2.50 -19.25
CA LYS A 148 -1.53 3.62 -20.19
C LYS A 148 -2.98 3.84 -20.65
N GLU A 149 -3.66 2.77 -21.03
CA GLU A 149 -5.07 2.81 -21.41
C GLU A 149 -5.96 3.39 -20.30
N ARG A 150 -5.71 2.98 -19.04
CA ARG A 150 -6.44 3.54 -17.88
C ARG A 150 -6.19 5.04 -17.72
N LEU A 151 -4.93 5.47 -17.82
CA LEU A 151 -4.58 6.89 -17.69
C LEU A 151 -5.18 7.73 -18.82
N GLU A 152 -5.17 7.24 -20.05
CA GLU A 152 -5.81 7.90 -21.19
C GLU A 152 -7.34 8.05 -21.00
N ASN A 153 -7.97 7.09 -20.32
CA ASN A 153 -9.39 7.11 -19.98
C ASN A 153 -9.70 7.87 -18.67
N ASN A 154 -8.71 8.50 -18.03
CA ASN A 154 -8.83 9.11 -16.70
C ASN A 154 -9.31 8.13 -15.62
N GLU A 155 -8.89 6.87 -15.72
CA GLU A 155 -9.15 5.84 -14.74
C GLU A 155 -7.92 5.58 -13.88
N SER A 156 -8.14 5.17 -12.62
CA SER A 156 -7.06 4.79 -11.71
C SER A 156 -7.42 3.55 -10.91
N SER A 157 -6.41 2.76 -10.59
CA SER A 157 -6.49 1.62 -9.65
C SER A 157 -6.28 2.07 -8.21
N ILE A 158 -5.75 3.27 -7.98
CA ILE A 158 -5.57 3.84 -6.65
C ILE A 158 -6.94 4.05 -6.00
N GLY A 159 -7.08 3.58 -4.76
CA GLY A 159 -8.35 3.61 -4.04
C GLY A 159 -9.34 2.49 -4.42
N LYS A 160 -8.92 1.54 -5.27
CA LYS A 160 -9.75 0.39 -5.66
C LYS A 160 -9.10 -0.90 -5.16
N ALA A 161 -9.79 -1.65 -4.32
CA ALA A 161 -9.39 -2.99 -3.91
C ALA A 161 -9.65 -4.03 -5.00
N LYS A 162 -8.99 -5.17 -4.91
CA LYS A 162 -9.13 -6.27 -5.88
C LYS A 162 -9.55 -7.55 -5.17
N VAL A 163 -10.65 -8.15 -5.59
CA VAL A 163 -10.99 -9.52 -5.19
C VAL A 163 -10.10 -10.47 -5.99
N ILE A 164 -9.07 -11.00 -5.34
CA ILE A 164 -8.06 -11.87 -5.97
C ILE A 164 -8.41 -13.35 -5.89
N ARG A 165 -9.33 -13.70 -5.01
CA ARG A 165 -9.94 -15.03 -4.90
C ARG A 165 -11.39 -14.86 -4.48
N GLY A 166 -12.32 -15.46 -5.24
CA GLY A 166 -13.72 -15.51 -4.86
C GLY A 166 -13.99 -16.56 -3.77
N GLY A 167 -14.96 -16.30 -2.91
CA GLY A 167 -15.39 -17.20 -1.84
C GLY A 167 -16.78 -16.83 -1.30
N LYS A 168 -17.32 -17.67 -0.42
CA LYS A 168 -18.67 -17.49 0.12
C LYS A 168 -18.77 -17.66 1.65
N ASP A 169 -17.75 -18.24 2.29
CA ASP A 169 -17.83 -18.65 3.69
C ASP A 169 -17.12 -17.69 4.66
N LEU A 170 -16.13 -16.94 4.15
CA LEU A 170 -15.32 -16.00 4.92
C LEU A 170 -14.67 -14.99 3.99
N THR A 171 -14.58 -13.73 4.38
CA THR A 171 -13.76 -12.71 3.73
C THR A 171 -12.48 -12.49 4.50
N ILE A 172 -11.33 -12.53 3.81
CA ILE A 172 -10.05 -12.02 4.35
C ILE A 172 -9.68 -10.76 3.58
N ILE A 173 -9.48 -9.66 4.33
CA ILE A 173 -9.00 -8.37 3.81
C ILE A 173 -7.53 -8.25 4.19
N SER A 174 -6.67 -7.93 3.22
CA SER A 174 -5.24 -7.87 3.43
C SER A 174 -4.53 -6.96 2.43
N TRP A 175 -3.23 -6.76 2.59
CA TRP A 175 -2.35 -5.97 1.71
C TRP A 175 -0.91 -6.44 1.79
N GLY A 176 -0.09 -6.04 0.83
CA GLY A 176 1.33 -6.38 0.79
C GLY A 176 1.58 -7.89 0.88
N ALA A 177 2.58 -8.30 1.67
CA ALA A 177 2.96 -9.71 1.76
C ALA A 177 1.91 -10.61 2.43
N MET A 178 1.04 -10.06 3.29
CA MET A 178 0.02 -10.84 3.99
C MET A 178 -1.05 -11.39 3.04
N VAL A 179 -1.22 -10.80 1.87
CA VAL A 179 -2.07 -11.34 0.79
C VAL A 179 -1.66 -12.76 0.40
N HIS A 180 -0.34 -13.03 0.33
CA HIS A 180 0.16 -14.37 -0.01
C HIS A 180 -0.07 -15.38 1.12
N ILE A 181 -0.03 -14.94 2.38
CA ILE A 181 -0.37 -15.78 3.52
C ILE A 181 -1.87 -16.12 3.49
N ALA A 182 -2.73 -15.13 3.19
CA ALA A 182 -4.16 -15.34 3.01
C ALA A 182 -4.46 -16.35 1.90
N LEU A 183 -3.80 -16.22 0.73
CA LEU A 183 -3.96 -17.16 -0.39
C LEU A 183 -3.55 -18.59 -0.03
N LYS A 184 -2.43 -18.74 0.71
CA LYS A 184 -1.97 -20.04 1.19
C LYS A 184 -2.97 -20.67 2.17
N ALA A 185 -3.49 -19.89 3.11
CA ALA A 185 -4.51 -20.34 4.04
C ALA A 185 -5.80 -20.74 3.32
N ALA A 186 -6.28 -19.93 2.37
CA ALA A 186 -7.47 -20.23 1.60
C ALA A 186 -7.34 -21.51 0.76
N LYS A 187 -6.15 -21.76 0.17
CA LYS A 187 -5.83 -23.00 -0.56
C LYS A 187 -5.89 -24.23 0.35
N SER A 188 -5.48 -24.08 1.61
CA SER A 188 -5.59 -25.17 2.61
C SER A 188 -7.04 -25.41 3.03
N MET A 189 -7.78 -24.36 3.35
CA MET A 189 -9.16 -24.44 3.82
C MET A 189 -10.13 -24.95 2.75
N ALA A 190 -9.85 -24.69 1.48
CA ALA A 190 -10.65 -25.21 0.37
C ALA A 190 -10.67 -26.75 0.33
N LYS A 191 -9.62 -27.42 0.84
CA LYS A 191 -9.59 -28.91 0.96
C LYS A 191 -10.57 -29.41 2.03
N GLU A 192 -10.96 -28.55 2.94
CA GLU A 192 -11.94 -28.79 4.00
C GLU A 192 -13.34 -28.30 3.62
N GLY A 193 -13.52 -27.85 2.37
CA GLY A 193 -14.80 -27.36 1.86
C GLY A 193 -15.13 -25.91 2.26
N ILE A 194 -14.15 -25.13 2.76
CA ILE A 194 -14.34 -23.74 3.16
C ILE A 194 -13.78 -22.82 2.07
N GLU A 195 -14.67 -22.06 1.44
CA GLU A 195 -14.35 -21.14 0.34
C GLU A 195 -14.16 -19.70 0.84
N ILE A 196 -12.91 -19.30 0.97
CA ILE A 196 -12.52 -17.98 1.46
C ILE A 196 -12.39 -16.98 0.30
N GLU A 197 -13.06 -15.85 0.41
CA GLU A 197 -12.84 -14.70 -0.45
C GLU A 197 -11.67 -13.87 0.06
N ILE A 198 -10.79 -13.44 -0.84
CA ILE A 198 -9.62 -12.63 -0.48
C ILE A 198 -9.66 -11.31 -1.23
N ILE A 199 -9.59 -10.23 -0.46
CA ILE A 199 -9.48 -8.86 -0.96
C ILE A 199 -8.06 -8.38 -0.71
N ASP A 200 -7.40 -7.96 -1.78
CA ASP A 200 -6.17 -7.17 -1.73
C ASP A 200 -6.52 -5.69 -1.80
N LEU A 201 -6.22 -4.94 -0.75
CA LEU A 201 -6.53 -3.51 -0.69
C LEU A 201 -5.73 -2.70 -1.70
N ARG A 202 -4.48 -3.04 -1.93
CA ARG A 202 -3.54 -2.33 -2.81
C ARG A 202 -3.30 -0.86 -2.43
N THR A 203 -4.31 -0.18 -1.95
CA THR A 203 -4.27 1.20 -1.45
C THR A 203 -4.79 1.22 -0.01
N ILE A 204 -3.96 1.75 0.88
CA ILE A 204 -4.27 1.87 2.30
C ILE A 204 -5.10 3.14 2.57
N LEU A 205 -4.75 4.22 1.88
CA LEU A 205 -5.46 5.49 1.98
C LEU A 205 -5.51 6.17 0.58
N PRO A 206 -6.70 6.44 0.06
CA PRO A 206 -8.01 5.99 0.56
C PRO A 206 -8.20 4.48 0.38
N PHE A 207 -8.80 3.78 1.36
CA PHE A 207 -9.14 2.38 1.18
C PHE A 207 -10.55 2.19 0.60
N ASP A 208 -10.74 1.12 -0.16
CA ASP A 208 -12.02 0.78 -0.79
C ASP A 208 -12.96 0.09 0.20
N SER A 209 -13.64 0.87 1.03
CA SER A 209 -14.62 0.34 1.99
C SER A 209 -15.78 -0.38 1.28
N LYS A 210 -16.21 0.13 0.14
CA LYS A 210 -17.34 -0.43 -0.61
C LYS A 210 -17.11 -1.89 -1.02
N THR A 211 -15.96 -2.19 -1.61
CA THR A 211 -15.60 -3.57 -1.98
C THR A 211 -15.50 -4.46 -0.75
N CYS A 212 -14.92 -3.96 0.35
CA CYS A 212 -14.81 -4.70 1.60
C CYS A 212 -16.18 -5.03 2.19
N ILE A 213 -17.06 -4.05 2.29
CA ILE A 213 -18.43 -4.21 2.85
C ILE A 213 -19.25 -5.19 1.99
N GLN A 214 -19.25 -5.03 0.66
CA GLN A 214 -19.97 -5.94 -0.24
C GLN A 214 -19.55 -7.40 -0.06
N SER A 215 -18.26 -7.64 0.12
CA SER A 215 -17.75 -8.99 0.36
C SER A 215 -18.17 -9.52 1.73
N VAL A 216 -18.07 -8.71 2.78
CA VAL A 216 -18.45 -9.11 4.14
C VAL A 216 -19.95 -9.37 4.24
N MET A 217 -20.78 -8.55 3.59
CA MET A 217 -22.22 -8.78 3.51
C MET A 217 -22.57 -10.11 2.83
N LYS A 218 -21.80 -10.53 1.86
CA LYS A 218 -21.95 -11.83 1.19
C LYS A 218 -21.56 -12.99 2.09
N THR A 219 -20.38 -12.90 2.73
CA THR A 219 -19.79 -14.01 3.50
C THR A 219 -20.20 -14.04 4.97
N LYS A 220 -20.68 -12.92 5.49
CA LYS A 220 -21.10 -12.71 6.91
C LYS A 220 -20.00 -12.95 7.95
N LYS A 221 -18.74 -13.06 7.51
CA LYS A 221 -17.58 -13.28 8.37
C LYS A 221 -16.36 -12.56 7.79
N MET A 222 -15.58 -11.92 8.65
CA MET A 222 -14.41 -11.18 8.24
C MET A 222 -13.20 -11.47 9.12
N ILE A 223 -12.05 -11.54 8.48
CA ILE A 223 -10.72 -11.45 9.10
C ILE A 223 -9.96 -10.33 8.41
N VAL A 224 -9.40 -9.39 9.16
CA VAL A 224 -8.39 -8.47 8.64
C VAL A 224 -7.03 -9.02 9.00
N LEU A 225 -6.22 -9.34 7.99
CA LEU A 225 -4.90 -9.94 8.15
C LEU A 225 -3.83 -8.90 7.87
N GLN A 226 -3.08 -8.52 8.89
CA GLN A 226 -2.00 -7.54 8.84
C GLN A 226 -0.74 -8.06 9.52
N GLU A 227 0.41 -7.51 9.13
CA GLU A 227 1.71 -7.79 9.76
C GLU A 227 2.04 -6.77 10.87
N SER A 228 1.50 -5.56 10.75
CA SER A 228 1.69 -4.49 11.73
C SER A 228 1.10 -4.84 13.11
N GLN A 229 1.46 -4.03 14.10
CA GLN A 229 0.99 -4.17 15.47
C GLN A 229 -0.53 -4.14 15.54
N TYR A 230 -1.10 -4.88 16.50
CA TYR A 230 -2.53 -4.87 16.75
C TYR A 230 -3.00 -3.47 17.16
N THR A 231 -2.35 -2.88 18.16
CA THR A 231 -2.70 -1.53 18.65
C THR A 231 -2.34 -0.45 17.62
N GLY A 232 -3.34 0.31 17.20
CA GLY A 232 -3.18 1.38 16.21
C GLY A 232 -2.97 0.92 14.78
N GLY A 233 -3.12 -0.39 14.51
CA GLY A 233 -3.04 -0.93 13.16
C GLY A 233 -4.27 -0.63 12.31
N LEU A 234 -4.10 -0.64 10.99
CA LEU A 234 -5.17 -0.40 10.00
C LEU A 234 -6.37 -1.35 10.15
N GLY A 235 -6.13 -2.57 10.65
CA GLY A 235 -7.19 -3.55 10.86
C GLY A 235 -8.33 -3.05 11.75
N HIS A 236 -8.04 -2.21 12.74
CA HIS A 236 -9.07 -1.60 13.57
C HIS A 236 -9.95 -0.62 12.78
N THR A 237 -9.31 0.21 11.95
CA THR A 237 -10.04 1.17 11.09
C THR A 237 -10.93 0.44 10.11
N ILE A 238 -10.45 -0.61 9.45
CA ILE A 238 -11.24 -1.43 8.53
C ILE A 238 -12.38 -2.11 9.26
N SER A 239 -12.11 -2.73 10.42
CA SER A 239 -13.14 -3.43 11.21
C SER A 239 -14.24 -2.48 11.68
N SER A 240 -13.86 -1.31 12.20
CA SER A 240 -14.83 -0.28 12.63
C SER A 240 -15.69 0.17 11.46
N ARG A 241 -15.05 0.52 10.33
CA ARG A 241 -15.74 1.03 9.15
C ARG A 241 -16.73 0.01 8.56
N VAL A 242 -16.30 -1.25 8.46
CA VAL A 242 -17.19 -2.32 7.98
C VAL A 242 -18.35 -2.54 8.94
N MET A 243 -18.10 -2.54 10.26
CA MET A 243 -19.15 -2.70 11.26
C MET A 243 -20.15 -1.54 11.24
N GLU A 244 -19.69 -0.30 11.15
CA GLU A 244 -20.54 0.89 11.08
C GLU A 244 -21.53 0.84 9.90
N GLU A 245 -21.06 0.36 8.74
CA GLU A 245 -21.83 0.36 7.50
C GLU A 245 -22.62 -0.93 7.25
N SER A 246 -22.34 -2.03 7.97
CA SER A 246 -22.99 -3.33 7.77
C SER A 246 -23.61 -3.95 9.02
N PHE A 247 -23.69 -3.22 10.12
CA PHE A 247 -24.14 -3.75 11.43
C PHE A 247 -25.56 -4.31 11.42
N TRP A 248 -26.45 -3.72 10.63
CA TRP A 248 -27.87 -4.09 10.59
C TRP A 248 -28.23 -5.04 9.44
N ASP A 249 -27.26 -5.38 8.58
CA ASP A 249 -27.43 -6.28 7.43
C ASP A 249 -26.81 -7.67 7.68
#